data_40609f20278f5247c9458b7b92b24ab3
#
_entry.id   40609f20278f5247c9458b7b92b24ab3
#
_cell.length_a   1.000
_cell.length_b   1.000
_cell.length_c   1.000
_cell.angle_alpha   90.00
_cell.angle_beta   90.00
_cell.angle_gamma   90.00
#
_symmetry.space_group_name_H-M   'P 1'
#
loop_
_entity.id
_entity.type
_entity.pdbx_description
1 polymer ?
#
loop_
_entity_poly.entity_id
_entity_poly.type
_entity_poly.pdbx_seq_one_letter_code
_entity_poly.pdbx_strand_id
1 'polypeptide(L)'
;MHIPNICSIFAADLKMQCHFGHADSIMQNTEIERKFLVTSEAFIAQATESKEIIQGYLCKEPGKTVRVRIQGDKAFLTIKSSLLRKGIAKFEWEKEIDPSDAKELLQLCLPGAIIKTRYIIPTKDERQRKWEVDVFHGHKQGLVLAEIELESEDEPFERPAWLGEEVTGQPQYYNANM
;
A
#
# COMPACT_ATOMS: atom_id res chain seq x y z
N MET A 1 -29.65 -15.12 -39.03
CA MET A 1 -29.07 -13.81 -38.67
C MET A 1 -28.35 -13.96 -37.35
N HIS A 2 -27.03 -13.99 -37.38
CA HIS A 2 -26.19 -14.17 -36.19
C HIS A 2 -25.83 -12.77 -35.71
N ILE A 3 -26.31 -12.39 -34.51
CA ILE A 3 -25.96 -11.10 -33.90
C ILE A 3 -24.61 -11.31 -33.21
N PRO A 4 -23.52 -10.62 -33.56
CA PRO A 4 -22.26 -10.76 -32.90
C PRO A 4 -22.36 -10.15 -31.49
N ASN A 5 -21.77 -10.85 -30.50
CA ASN A 5 -21.77 -10.52 -29.11
C ASN A 5 -21.05 -9.18 -28.86
N ILE A 6 -21.76 -8.23 -28.27
CA ILE A 6 -21.28 -6.84 -28.01
C ILE A 6 -19.96 -6.82 -27.23
N CYS A 7 -19.66 -7.89 -26.46
CA CYS A 7 -18.40 -8.01 -25.71
C CYS A 7 -17.13 -8.13 -26.57
N SER A 8 -17.25 -8.58 -27.83
CA SER A 8 -16.09 -8.74 -28.74
C SER A 8 -15.67 -7.46 -29.44
N ILE A 9 -16.55 -6.46 -29.51
CA ILE A 9 -16.29 -5.20 -30.22
C ILE A 9 -15.43 -4.27 -29.32
N PHE A 10 -15.65 -4.29 -28.00
CA PHE A 10 -14.85 -3.48 -27.05
C PHE A 10 -13.42 -3.98 -26.84
N ALA A 11 -13.15 -5.28 -27.06
CA ALA A 11 -11.80 -5.83 -26.88
C ALA A 11 -10.85 -5.51 -28.05
N ALA A 12 -11.35 -5.18 -29.23
CA ALA A 12 -10.55 -4.87 -30.41
C ALA A 12 -10.13 -3.39 -30.47
N ASP A 13 -10.98 -2.47 -29.98
CA ASP A 13 -10.68 -1.03 -30.01
C ASP A 13 -9.77 -0.55 -28.87
N LEU A 14 -9.65 -1.31 -27.76
CA LEU A 14 -8.76 -0.93 -26.66
C LEU A 14 -7.27 -1.21 -26.94
N LYS A 15 -6.93 -1.84 -28.09
CA LYS A 15 -5.54 -1.94 -28.58
C LYS A 15 -5.08 -0.72 -29.35
N MET A 16 -5.96 0.26 -29.53
CA MET A 16 -5.66 1.46 -30.29
C MET A 16 -5.07 2.54 -29.35
N GLN A 17 -3.76 2.66 -29.46
CA GLN A 17 -3.01 3.91 -29.26
C GLN A 17 -3.15 4.62 -27.91
N CYS A 18 -2.72 3.99 -26.83
CA CYS A 18 -2.08 4.79 -25.78
C CYS A 18 -0.68 5.23 -26.29
N HIS A 19 -0.62 6.25 -27.11
CA HIS A 19 0.57 7.07 -27.26
C HIS A 19 0.68 7.88 -25.97
N PHE A 20 1.32 7.30 -24.96
CA PHE A 20 1.76 8.02 -23.76
C PHE A 20 2.92 8.94 -24.17
N GLY A 21 2.60 10.10 -24.70
CA GLY A 21 3.46 11.24 -24.54
C GLY A 21 3.36 11.66 -23.08
N HIS A 22 4.39 11.42 -22.34
CA HIS A 22 4.88 12.02 -21.10
C HIS A 22 5.49 10.95 -20.20
N ALA A 23 6.78 10.71 -20.38
CA ALA A 23 7.59 9.91 -19.45
C ALA A 23 7.57 10.51 -18.02
N ASP A 24 7.37 11.82 -17.90
CA ASP A 24 7.38 12.54 -16.61
C ASP A 24 6.15 12.28 -15.73
N SER A 25 4.97 12.00 -16.31
CA SER A 25 3.75 11.69 -15.55
C SER A 25 3.78 10.29 -14.91
N ILE A 26 4.62 9.39 -15.42
CA ILE A 26 4.71 8.01 -14.94
C ILE A 26 5.52 7.91 -13.65
N MET A 27 6.43 8.84 -13.40
CA MET A 27 7.28 8.87 -12.20
C MET A 27 6.53 9.34 -10.94
N GLN A 28 5.47 10.12 -11.07
CA GLN A 28 4.72 10.70 -9.94
C GLN A 28 3.96 9.67 -9.08
N ASN A 29 3.74 8.46 -9.60
CA ASN A 29 2.96 7.41 -8.93
C ASN A 29 3.80 6.14 -8.69
N THR A 30 5.08 6.29 -8.40
CA THR A 30 5.97 5.17 -8.08
C THR A 30 6.25 5.15 -6.59
N GLU A 31 5.91 4.04 -5.94
CA GLU A 31 6.22 3.75 -4.54
C GLU A 31 7.38 2.75 -4.48
N ILE A 32 8.40 3.05 -3.69
CA ILE A 32 9.50 2.14 -3.36
C ILE A 32 9.55 2.05 -1.85
N GLU A 33 9.14 0.90 -1.30
CA GLU A 33 9.12 0.66 0.15
C GLU A 33 10.05 -0.50 0.55
N ARG A 34 10.73 -0.35 1.69
CA ARG A 34 11.43 -1.44 2.37
C ARG A 34 10.65 -1.82 3.62
N LYS A 35 10.55 -3.12 3.89
CA LYS A 35 9.72 -3.68 4.96
C LYS A 35 10.55 -4.57 5.88
N PHE A 36 10.30 -4.45 7.20
CA PHE A 36 11.07 -5.12 8.23
C PHE A 36 10.17 -5.68 9.33
N LEU A 37 10.59 -6.76 9.95
CA LEU A 37 10.09 -7.17 11.26
C LEU A 37 10.57 -6.21 12.34
N VAL A 38 9.87 -6.16 13.47
CA VAL A 38 10.20 -5.32 14.62
C VAL A 38 10.54 -6.22 15.80
N THR A 39 11.65 -5.92 16.50
CA THR A 39 12.21 -6.77 17.57
C THR A 39 11.85 -6.29 18.98
N SER A 40 11.39 -5.05 19.13
CA SER A 40 11.00 -4.48 20.43
C SER A 40 10.04 -3.32 20.27
N GLU A 41 9.33 -2.99 21.37
CA GLU A 41 8.37 -1.88 21.41
C GLU A 41 9.03 -0.49 21.61
N ALA A 42 10.37 -0.40 21.57
CA ALA A 42 11.09 0.86 21.77
C ALA A 42 10.73 1.97 20.76
N PHE A 43 10.12 1.61 19.62
CA PHE A 43 9.59 2.56 18.63
C PHE A 43 8.44 3.41 19.21
N ILE A 44 7.65 2.90 20.16
CA ILE A 44 6.49 3.60 20.72
C ILE A 44 6.91 4.92 21.37
N ALA A 45 8.03 4.91 22.11
CA ALA A 45 8.56 6.12 22.76
C ALA A 45 9.15 7.14 21.78
N GLN A 46 9.40 6.75 20.52
CA GLN A 46 9.95 7.59 19.45
C GLN A 46 8.85 8.09 18.49
N ALA A 47 7.65 7.53 18.60
CA ALA A 47 6.53 7.90 17.73
C ALA A 47 6.02 9.31 18.05
N THR A 48 5.80 10.10 17.02
CA THR A 48 5.19 11.43 17.12
C THR A 48 3.68 11.40 16.92
N GLU A 49 3.17 10.34 16.30
CA GLU A 49 1.76 10.16 15.99
C GLU A 49 1.41 8.67 15.99
N SER A 50 0.17 8.34 16.33
CA SER A 50 -0.41 7.02 16.09
C SER A 50 -1.83 7.14 15.52
N LYS A 51 -2.20 6.20 14.64
CA LYS A 51 -3.51 6.17 13.99
C LYS A 51 -4.05 4.75 13.93
N GLU A 52 -5.31 4.61 14.30
CA GLU A 52 -6.07 3.39 14.02
C GLU A 52 -6.36 3.29 12.52
N ILE A 53 -6.14 2.12 11.96
CA ILE A 53 -6.39 1.83 10.55
C ILE A 53 -7.28 0.60 10.45
N ILE A 54 -8.37 0.75 9.68
CA ILE A 54 -9.21 -0.34 9.20
C ILE A 54 -9.13 -0.34 7.68
N GLN A 55 -8.75 -1.47 7.08
CA GLN A 55 -8.65 -1.57 5.63
C GLN A 55 -9.19 -2.89 5.09
N GLY A 56 -9.79 -2.82 3.92
CA GLY A 56 -10.28 -3.96 3.16
C GLY A 56 -9.90 -3.86 1.68
N TYR A 57 -10.06 -4.96 0.95
CA TYR A 57 -9.75 -5.03 -0.46
C TYR A 57 -10.99 -5.34 -1.28
N LEU A 58 -11.35 -4.44 -2.21
CA LEU A 58 -12.39 -4.67 -3.21
C LEU A 58 -11.93 -5.63 -4.31
N CYS A 59 -10.61 -5.65 -4.57
CA CYS A 59 -9.99 -6.51 -5.57
C CYS A 59 -8.60 -6.92 -5.10
N LYS A 60 -8.30 -8.24 -5.20
CA LYS A 60 -6.96 -8.82 -5.02
C LYS A 60 -6.67 -9.75 -6.19
N GLU A 61 -6.08 -9.22 -7.26
CA GLU A 61 -5.65 -10.00 -8.41
C GLU A 61 -4.12 -10.00 -8.50
N PRO A 62 -3.51 -11.01 -9.13
CA PRO A 62 -2.07 -11.02 -9.35
C PRO A 62 -1.60 -9.71 -9.99
N GLY A 63 -0.70 -9.01 -9.31
CA GLY A 63 -0.11 -7.76 -9.78
C GLY A 63 -0.98 -6.52 -9.64
N LYS A 64 -2.22 -6.61 -9.11
CA LYS A 64 -3.03 -5.42 -8.89
C LYS A 64 -3.97 -5.58 -7.69
N THR A 65 -4.16 -4.49 -6.93
CA THR A 65 -5.10 -4.45 -5.80
C THR A 65 -5.88 -3.13 -5.80
N VAL A 66 -7.12 -3.20 -5.30
CA VAL A 66 -7.94 -2.03 -4.98
C VAL A 66 -8.29 -2.11 -3.49
N ARG A 67 -7.84 -1.14 -2.73
CA ARG A 67 -7.95 -1.07 -1.27
C ARG A 67 -8.81 0.12 -0.84
N VAL A 68 -9.68 -0.10 0.12
CA VAL A 68 -10.34 0.95 0.90
C VAL A 68 -9.71 0.98 2.29
N ARG A 69 -9.43 2.17 2.82
CA ARG A 69 -8.80 2.36 4.11
C ARG A 69 -9.47 3.52 4.85
N ILE A 70 -9.81 3.31 6.12
CA ILE A 70 -10.14 4.38 7.07
C ILE A 70 -8.96 4.52 8.02
N GLN A 71 -8.49 5.74 8.23
CA GLN A 71 -7.34 6.09 9.06
C GLN A 71 -7.68 7.32 9.90
N GLY A 72 -8.04 7.12 11.17
CA GLY A 72 -8.58 8.18 12.00
C GLY A 72 -9.89 8.75 11.41
N ASP A 73 -9.90 10.04 11.13
CA ASP A 73 -11.03 10.79 10.54
C ASP A 73 -11.00 10.84 9.00
N LYS A 74 -9.98 10.28 8.37
CA LYS A 74 -9.81 10.26 6.93
C LYS A 74 -10.04 8.89 6.32
N ALA A 75 -10.39 8.87 5.04
CA ALA A 75 -10.52 7.63 4.28
C ALA A 75 -9.91 7.76 2.88
N PHE A 76 -9.44 6.63 2.35
CA PHE A 76 -8.70 6.57 1.09
C PHE A 76 -9.11 5.38 0.25
N LEU A 77 -9.18 5.60 -1.06
CA LEU A 77 -9.23 4.56 -2.09
C LEU A 77 -7.87 4.50 -2.76
N THR A 78 -7.23 3.32 -2.72
CA THR A 78 -5.88 3.11 -3.25
C THR A 78 -5.89 2.03 -4.32
N ILE A 79 -5.24 2.27 -5.44
CA ILE A 79 -4.97 1.28 -6.50
C ILE A 79 -3.47 1.08 -6.57
N LYS A 80 -3.01 -0.17 -6.36
CA LYS A 80 -1.60 -0.56 -6.51
C LYS A 80 -1.44 -1.56 -7.65
N SER A 81 -0.34 -1.43 -8.40
CA SER A 81 0.01 -2.39 -9.44
C SER A 81 1.52 -2.59 -9.55
N SER A 82 1.94 -3.85 -9.62
CA SER A 82 3.31 -4.24 -9.97
C SER A 82 3.51 -4.48 -11.48
N LEU A 83 2.44 -4.46 -12.27
CA LEU A 83 2.48 -4.79 -13.69
C LEU A 83 3.18 -3.72 -14.54
N LEU A 84 3.26 -2.49 -14.05
CA LEU A 84 3.81 -1.33 -14.76
C LEU A 84 5.25 -0.99 -14.33
N ARG A 85 5.84 -1.75 -13.40
CA ARG A 85 7.15 -1.46 -12.80
C ARG A 85 8.02 -2.71 -12.69
N LYS A 86 9.33 -2.52 -12.54
CA LYS A 86 10.30 -3.59 -12.28
C LYS A 86 10.85 -3.47 -10.85
N GLY A 87 11.41 -4.56 -10.33
CA GLY A 87 12.00 -4.61 -9.00
C GLY A 87 10.96 -4.49 -7.89
N ILE A 88 11.28 -3.78 -6.82
CA ILE A 88 10.37 -3.52 -5.69
C ILE A 88 9.46 -2.30 -5.92
N ALA A 89 9.70 -1.53 -6.98
CA ALA A 89 8.89 -0.37 -7.34
C ALA A 89 7.49 -0.79 -7.78
N LYS A 90 6.47 -0.08 -7.32
CA LYS A 90 5.06 -0.31 -7.66
C LYS A 90 4.42 0.98 -8.12
N PHE A 91 3.45 0.87 -9.02
CA PHE A 91 2.53 1.96 -9.29
C PHE A 91 1.57 2.07 -8.10
N GLU A 92 1.41 3.26 -7.54
CA GLU A 92 0.38 3.57 -6.56
C GLU A 92 -0.38 4.83 -6.99
N TRP A 93 -1.71 4.74 -6.97
CA TRP A 93 -2.60 5.87 -7.06
C TRP A 93 -3.54 5.85 -5.85
N GLU A 94 -3.59 6.95 -5.12
CA GLU A 94 -4.42 7.08 -3.93
C GLU A 94 -5.23 8.38 -3.99
N LYS A 95 -6.48 8.31 -3.55
CA LYS A 95 -7.38 9.45 -3.43
C LYS A 95 -8.12 9.42 -2.10
N GLU A 96 -8.16 10.55 -1.43
CA GLU A 96 -9.02 10.75 -0.26
C GLU A 96 -10.49 10.72 -0.69
N ILE A 97 -11.31 9.97 0.03
CA ILE A 97 -12.75 9.79 -0.19
C ILE A 97 -13.49 10.13 1.11
N ASP A 98 -14.80 10.31 1.03
CA ASP A 98 -15.61 10.54 2.22
C ASP A 98 -15.58 9.31 3.14
N PRO A 99 -15.42 9.48 4.47
CA PRO A 99 -15.46 8.36 5.41
C PRO A 99 -16.79 7.59 5.43
N SER A 100 -17.91 8.22 5.06
CA SER A 100 -19.20 7.52 4.91
C SER A 100 -19.16 6.56 3.73
N ASP A 101 -18.65 7.00 2.57
CA ASP A 101 -18.47 6.17 1.39
C ASP A 101 -17.52 4.99 1.68
N ALA A 102 -16.42 5.27 2.40
CA ALA A 102 -15.47 4.23 2.79
C ALA A 102 -16.10 3.15 3.68
N LYS A 103 -17.00 3.51 4.62
CA LYS A 103 -17.73 2.54 5.45
C LYS A 103 -18.63 1.63 4.63
N GLU A 104 -19.30 2.18 3.61
CA GLU A 104 -20.12 1.39 2.69
C GLU A 104 -19.25 0.47 1.82
N LEU A 105 -18.16 1.01 1.26
CA LEU A 105 -17.21 0.25 0.45
C LEU A 105 -16.54 -0.88 1.22
N LEU A 106 -16.24 -0.69 2.52
CA LEU A 106 -15.68 -1.75 3.37
C LEU A 106 -16.60 -2.95 3.51
N GLN A 107 -17.94 -2.75 3.43
CA GLN A 107 -18.91 -3.88 3.45
C GLN A 107 -18.88 -4.69 2.15
N LEU A 108 -18.40 -4.12 1.05
CA LEU A 108 -18.25 -4.78 -0.24
C LEU A 108 -16.88 -5.45 -0.41
N CYS A 109 -15.96 -5.25 0.55
CA CYS A 109 -14.63 -5.82 0.50
C CYS A 109 -14.65 -7.34 0.65
N LEU A 110 -13.63 -7.97 0.08
CA LEU A 110 -13.34 -9.39 0.28
C LEU A 110 -13.14 -9.68 1.78
N PRO A 111 -13.46 -10.88 2.27
CA PRO A 111 -13.19 -11.27 3.65
C PRO A 111 -11.72 -11.09 4.06
N GLY A 112 -11.47 -10.77 5.34
CA GLY A 112 -10.13 -10.58 5.88
C GLY A 112 -9.74 -9.09 5.96
N ALA A 113 -10.66 -8.24 6.46
CA ALA A 113 -10.32 -6.86 6.80
C ALA A 113 -9.18 -6.83 7.81
N ILE A 114 -8.22 -5.93 7.60
CA ILE A 114 -7.06 -5.71 8.46
C ILE A 114 -7.35 -4.56 9.40
N ILE A 115 -7.08 -4.79 10.69
CA ILE A 115 -7.14 -3.78 11.74
C ILE A 115 -5.73 -3.65 12.30
N LYS A 116 -5.21 -2.42 12.37
CA LYS A 116 -3.88 -2.14 12.89
C LYS A 116 -3.78 -0.73 13.48
N THR A 117 -2.82 -0.54 14.38
CA THR A 117 -2.39 0.80 14.81
C THR A 117 -1.08 1.12 14.11
N ARG A 118 -1.04 2.21 13.36
CA ARG A 118 0.17 2.73 12.71
C ARG A 118 0.80 3.81 13.56
N TYR A 119 2.06 3.63 13.89
CA TYR A 119 2.91 4.61 14.56
C TYR A 119 3.82 5.28 13.54
N ILE A 120 3.95 6.60 13.63
CA ILE A 120 4.81 7.41 12.76
C ILE A 120 6.05 7.82 13.55
N ILE A 121 7.22 7.40 13.10
CA ILE A 121 8.50 7.70 13.72
C ILE A 121 9.35 8.49 12.72
N PRO A 122 9.60 9.79 12.93
CA PRO A 122 10.47 10.57 12.06
C PRO A 122 11.88 9.99 12.04
N THR A 123 12.50 9.92 10.87
CA THR A 123 13.94 9.65 10.78
C THR A 123 14.73 10.86 11.26
N LYS A 124 15.98 10.63 11.67
CA LYS A 124 16.87 11.72 12.11
C LYS A 124 17.65 12.36 10.95
N ASP A 125 17.41 11.87 9.75
CA ASP A 125 18.12 12.39 8.57
C ASP A 125 17.48 13.70 8.03
N GLU A 126 18.25 14.42 7.21
CA GLU A 126 17.83 15.69 6.64
C GLU A 126 16.67 15.56 5.64
N ARG A 127 16.32 14.35 5.18
CA ARG A 127 15.28 14.10 4.17
C ARG A 127 13.87 14.06 4.74
N GLN A 128 13.73 14.19 6.07
CA GLN A 128 12.43 14.19 6.78
C GLN A 128 11.57 12.94 6.49
N ARG A 129 12.21 11.80 6.24
CA ARG A 129 11.52 10.53 6.08
C ARG A 129 10.90 10.08 7.39
N LYS A 130 10.06 9.08 7.31
CA LYS A 130 9.42 8.47 8.47
C LYS A 130 9.46 6.96 8.37
N TRP A 131 9.54 6.31 9.50
CA TRP A 131 9.15 4.93 9.65
C TRP A 131 7.66 4.87 9.92
N GLU A 132 6.97 3.98 9.26
CA GLU A 132 5.60 3.61 9.53
C GLU A 132 5.61 2.22 10.19
N VAL A 133 5.29 2.15 11.49
CA VAL A 133 5.28 0.90 12.24
C VAL A 133 3.85 0.48 12.51
N ASP A 134 3.45 -0.64 11.91
CA ASP A 134 2.13 -1.22 11.98
C ASP A 134 2.07 -2.33 13.05
N VAL A 135 1.29 -2.12 14.09
CA VAL A 135 0.94 -3.13 15.09
C VAL A 135 -0.40 -3.72 14.70
N PHE A 136 -0.41 -4.99 14.31
CA PHE A 136 -1.61 -5.66 13.82
C PHE A 136 -2.47 -6.20 14.94
N HIS A 137 -3.80 -6.17 14.74
CA HIS A 137 -4.81 -6.63 15.69
C HIS A 137 -5.66 -7.78 15.09
N GLY A 138 -6.54 -8.33 15.93
CA GLY A 138 -7.46 -9.38 15.50
C GLY A 138 -6.75 -10.65 15.04
N HIS A 139 -7.05 -11.13 13.84
CA HIS A 139 -6.49 -12.38 13.30
C HIS A 139 -4.99 -12.32 13.00
N LYS A 140 -4.38 -11.13 13.00
CA LYS A 140 -2.93 -10.92 12.83
C LYS A 140 -2.27 -10.39 14.11
N GLN A 141 -2.91 -10.49 15.24
CA GLN A 141 -2.35 -10.04 16.53
C GLN A 141 -0.97 -10.64 16.78
N GLY A 142 -0.03 -9.82 17.23
CA GLY A 142 1.37 -10.17 17.49
C GLY A 142 2.30 -9.93 16.32
N LEU A 143 1.80 -9.64 15.12
CA LEU A 143 2.63 -9.18 14.01
C LEU A 143 2.89 -7.67 14.17
N VAL A 144 4.17 -7.28 14.04
CA VAL A 144 4.58 -5.88 13.98
C VAL A 144 5.52 -5.72 12.80
N LEU A 145 5.18 -4.82 11.88
CA LEU A 145 5.95 -4.51 10.68
C LEU A 145 6.34 -3.05 10.64
N ALA A 146 7.56 -2.76 10.20
CA ALA A 146 8.03 -1.41 9.94
C ALA A 146 8.26 -1.22 8.44
N GLU A 147 7.81 -0.09 7.91
CA GLU A 147 7.95 0.29 6.52
C GLU A 147 8.68 1.64 6.44
N ILE A 148 9.55 1.78 5.45
CA ILE A 148 10.16 3.06 5.06
C ILE A 148 10.04 3.23 3.56
N GLU A 149 9.55 4.39 3.13
CA GLU A 149 9.47 4.76 1.72
C GLU A 149 10.76 5.46 1.29
N LEU A 150 11.25 5.10 0.11
CA LEU A 150 12.51 5.55 -0.47
C LEU A 150 12.29 6.14 -1.86
N GLU A 151 13.22 6.99 -2.29
CA GLU A 151 13.23 7.55 -3.65
C GLU A 151 13.86 6.58 -4.67
N SER A 152 14.74 5.68 -4.21
CA SER A 152 15.36 4.63 -5.03
C SER A 152 15.61 3.36 -4.22
N GLU A 153 15.75 2.21 -4.92
CA GLU A 153 15.99 0.90 -4.29
C GLU A 153 17.29 0.87 -3.47
N ASP A 154 18.32 1.58 -3.90
CA ASP A 154 19.65 1.62 -3.28
C ASP A 154 19.82 2.79 -2.30
N GLU A 155 18.76 3.53 -2.00
CA GLU A 155 18.84 4.68 -1.12
C GLU A 155 19.21 4.27 0.32
N PRO A 156 20.28 4.87 0.91
CA PRO A 156 20.67 4.57 2.27
C PRO A 156 19.72 5.18 3.30
N PHE A 157 19.49 4.46 4.40
CA PHE A 157 18.71 4.93 5.55
C PHE A 157 19.31 4.41 6.87
N GLU A 158 19.08 5.16 7.95
CA GLU A 158 19.48 4.74 9.29
C GLU A 158 18.56 3.60 9.78
N ARG A 159 19.18 2.54 10.31
CA ARG A 159 18.45 1.40 10.89
C ARG A 159 18.33 1.59 12.41
N PRO A 160 17.11 1.85 12.94
CA PRO A 160 16.89 1.92 14.37
C PRO A 160 17.18 0.59 15.07
N ALA A 161 17.54 0.63 16.38
CA ALA A 161 17.86 -0.57 17.14
C ALA A 161 16.69 -1.56 17.31
N TRP A 162 15.46 -1.09 17.18
CA TRP A 162 14.25 -1.93 17.21
C TRP A 162 13.90 -2.60 15.88
N LEU A 163 14.63 -2.27 14.81
CA LEU A 163 14.41 -2.86 13.49
C LEU A 163 15.03 -4.25 13.41
N GLY A 164 14.27 -5.21 12.94
CA GLY A 164 14.66 -6.60 12.79
C GLY A 164 15.06 -6.99 11.37
N GLU A 165 14.71 -8.23 11.01
CA GLU A 165 14.95 -8.81 9.70
C GLU A 165 14.18 -8.07 8.60
N GLU A 166 14.83 -7.89 7.46
CA GLU A 166 14.18 -7.37 6.27
C GLU A 166 13.33 -8.44 5.58
N VAL A 167 12.09 -8.08 5.31
CA VAL A 167 11.08 -8.93 4.67
C VAL A 167 10.51 -8.31 3.39
N THR A 168 11.23 -7.34 2.82
CA THR A 168 10.87 -6.72 1.54
C THR A 168 10.72 -7.81 0.46
N GLY A 169 9.66 -7.74 -0.32
CA GLY A 169 9.42 -8.70 -1.39
C GLY A 169 8.84 -10.04 -0.93
N GLN A 170 8.73 -10.32 0.38
CA GLN A 170 8.17 -11.57 0.89
C GLN A 170 6.63 -11.51 0.91
N PRO A 171 5.92 -12.35 0.12
CA PRO A 171 4.47 -12.23 -0.10
C PRO A 171 3.62 -12.35 1.16
N GLN A 172 4.05 -13.13 2.17
CA GLN A 172 3.31 -13.33 3.42
C GLN A 172 3.19 -12.05 4.28
N TYR A 173 4.03 -11.05 4.03
CA TYR A 173 4.01 -9.76 4.72
C TYR A 173 3.35 -8.64 3.91
N TYR A 174 2.76 -8.96 2.77
CA TYR A 174 1.93 -8.00 2.05
C TYR A 174 0.52 -7.96 2.65
N ASN A 175 0.04 -6.77 3.00
CA ASN A 175 -1.31 -6.60 3.53
C ASN A 175 -2.40 -7.27 2.66
N ALA A 176 -2.20 -7.32 1.33
CA ALA A 176 -3.13 -7.97 0.42
C ALA A 176 -3.19 -9.50 0.57
N ASN A 177 -2.20 -10.12 1.20
CA ASN A 177 -2.08 -11.57 1.38
C ASN A 177 -2.37 -12.03 2.83
N MET A 178 -2.76 -11.10 3.69
CA MET A 178 -3.05 -11.33 5.10
C MET A 178 -4.51 -11.70 5.37
#